data_b15edc051dc420c1a2bfc1cfe6696bde
#
_entry.id   b15edc051dc420c1a2bfc1cfe6696bde
#
_cell.length_a   1.000
_cell.length_b   1.000
_cell.length_c   1.000
_cell.angle_alpha   90.00
_cell.angle_beta   90.00
_cell.angle_gamma   90.00
#
_symmetry.space_group_name_H-M   'P 1'
#
loop_
_entity.id
_entity.type
_entity.pdbx_description
1 polymer ?
#
loop_
_entity_poly.entity_id
_entity_poly.type
_entity_poly.pdbx_seq_one_letter_code
_entity_poly.pdbx_strand_id
1 'polypeptide(L)'
;MIIAIDGYSSCGKSTVAKAIAKRLKLNYIDSGAMYRAVTYYFLQNNIPFSKTADDVATEYTSILENIHIQFIRNEQTGQSEIYLNGKNIEVEIRQMDVSDNVSYVSAIKSVRKKLVVMQQQMATMGHLVMDGRDIGTTVFPNADLKIFMTASPEVRVYRRYHELIEKGIKVTPDEIKKNIELRDYEDTHREESPLRKPDDAIILDNTYMSRDEQVQFVLDAVAKLKKAIKSG
;
A
#
# COMPACT_ATOMS: atom_id res chain seq x y z
N MET A 1 13.63 7.45 11.40
CA MET A 1 13.14 6.06 11.56
C MET A 1 12.14 5.79 10.45
N ILE A 2 12.37 4.73 9.71
CA ILE A 2 11.50 4.24 8.64
C ILE A 2 10.92 2.90 9.06
N ILE A 3 9.59 2.77 9.07
CA ILE A 3 8.89 1.53 9.34
C ILE A 3 8.22 1.08 8.04
N ALA A 4 8.62 -0.08 7.52
CA ALA A 4 8.05 -0.72 6.35
C ALA A 4 7.01 -1.77 6.77
N ILE A 5 5.79 -1.70 6.23
CA ILE A 5 4.73 -2.66 6.51
C ILE A 5 4.25 -3.27 5.19
N ASP A 6 4.68 -4.48 4.90
CA ASP A 6 4.29 -5.23 3.72
C ASP A 6 3.30 -6.35 4.06
N GLY A 7 2.65 -6.92 3.08
CA GLY A 7 1.78 -8.07 3.24
C GLY A 7 0.60 -8.10 2.26
N TYR A 8 -0.20 -9.14 2.39
CA TYR A 8 -1.30 -9.48 1.48
C TYR A 8 -2.43 -8.45 1.43
N SER A 9 -3.26 -8.56 0.39
CA SER A 9 -4.45 -7.71 0.24
C SER A 9 -5.40 -7.88 1.43
N SER A 10 -6.02 -6.80 1.88
CA SER A 10 -7.05 -6.80 2.94
C SER A 10 -6.62 -7.37 4.32
N CYS A 11 -5.31 -7.49 4.60
CA CYS A 11 -4.84 -7.90 5.94
C CYS A 11 -4.80 -6.76 6.97
N GLY A 12 -5.20 -5.52 6.61
CA GLY A 12 -5.31 -4.41 7.56
C GLY A 12 -4.07 -3.53 7.72
N LYS A 13 -3.09 -3.62 6.81
CA LYS A 13 -1.83 -2.85 6.84
C LYS A 13 -2.04 -1.36 7.08
N SER A 14 -2.86 -0.73 6.26
CA SER A 14 -3.07 0.72 6.32
C SER A 14 -3.72 1.16 7.64
N THR A 15 -4.58 0.32 8.24
CA THR A 15 -5.17 0.58 9.55
C THR A 15 -4.11 0.61 10.64
N VAL A 16 -3.24 -0.40 10.67
CA VAL A 16 -2.14 -0.51 11.63
C VAL A 16 -1.12 0.59 11.39
N ALA A 17 -0.71 0.82 10.13
CA ALA A 17 0.26 1.85 9.76
C ALA A 17 -0.19 3.26 10.19
N LYS A 18 -1.45 3.63 9.95
CA LYS A 18 -2.03 4.90 10.41
C LYS A 18 -2.00 5.03 11.93
N ALA A 19 -2.39 3.97 12.65
CA ALA A 19 -2.39 3.98 14.11
C ALA A 19 -0.98 4.13 14.69
N ILE A 20 0.00 3.41 14.13
CA ILE A 20 1.42 3.51 14.51
C ILE A 20 1.97 4.91 14.22
N ALA A 21 1.72 5.44 13.02
CA ALA A 21 2.16 6.79 12.66
C ALA A 21 1.63 7.84 13.63
N LYS A 22 0.34 7.76 13.98
CA LYS A 22 -0.29 8.65 14.98
C LYS A 22 0.36 8.50 16.37
N ARG A 23 0.56 7.28 16.86
CA ARG A 23 1.14 7.00 18.19
C ARG A 23 2.59 7.45 18.29
N LEU A 24 3.37 7.28 17.24
CA LEU A 24 4.79 7.62 17.19
C LEU A 24 5.08 9.03 16.63
N LYS A 25 4.04 9.77 16.20
CA LYS A 25 4.14 11.07 15.54
C LYS A 25 5.02 11.03 14.29
N LEU A 26 4.82 9.99 13.46
CA LEU A 26 5.50 9.78 12.18
C LEU A 26 4.57 10.18 11.03
N ASN A 27 5.16 10.47 9.87
CA ASN A 27 4.39 10.62 8.64
C ASN A 27 3.86 9.25 8.20
N TYR A 28 2.65 9.21 7.66
CA TYR A 28 2.06 8.00 7.09
C TYR A 28 1.91 8.12 5.58
N ILE A 29 2.35 7.10 4.84
CA ILE A 29 2.24 7.01 3.38
C ILE A 29 1.59 5.68 2.98
N ASP A 30 0.45 5.76 2.28
CA ASP A 30 -0.21 4.61 1.62
C ASP A 30 0.38 4.46 0.21
N SER A 31 1.37 3.60 0.03
CA SER A 31 1.94 3.37 -1.31
C SER A 31 0.91 2.79 -2.27
N GLY A 32 0.00 1.95 -1.79
CA GLY A 32 -1.08 1.40 -2.59
C GLY A 32 -2.03 2.47 -3.13
N ALA A 33 -2.22 3.59 -2.42
CA ALA A 33 -2.98 4.72 -2.92
C ALA A 33 -2.30 5.37 -4.15
N MET A 34 -0.96 5.41 -4.18
CA MET A 34 -0.22 5.95 -5.33
C MET A 34 -0.44 5.10 -6.59
N TYR A 35 -0.37 3.76 -6.48
CA TYR A 35 -0.68 2.87 -7.60
C TYR A 35 -2.14 2.99 -8.04
N ARG A 36 -3.08 3.11 -7.11
CA ARG A 36 -4.50 3.36 -7.42
C ARG A 36 -4.72 4.72 -8.10
N ALA A 37 -3.96 5.75 -7.74
CA ALA A 37 -4.02 7.05 -8.42
C ALA A 37 -3.59 6.95 -9.90
N VAL A 38 -2.52 6.22 -10.19
CA VAL A 38 -2.10 5.96 -11.58
C VAL A 38 -3.16 5.14 -12.31
N THR A 39 -3.71 4.11 -11.67
CA THR A 39 -4.80 3.29 -12.25
C THR A 39 -6.02 4.14 -12.57
N TYR A 40 -6.44 4.98 -11.64
CA TYR A 40 -7.55 5.91 -11.85
C TYR A 40 -7.27 6.86 -13.02
N TYR A 41 -6.06 7.42 -13.11
CA TYR A 41 -5.66 8.26 -14.24
C TYR A 41 -5.75 7.51 -15.58
N PHE A 42 -5.28 6.27 -15.64
CA PHE A 42 -5.34 5.43 -16.85
C PHE A 42 -6.78 5.17 -17.26
N LEU A 43 -7.66 4.80 -16.32
CA LEU A 43 -9.08 4.57 -16.58
C LEU A 43 -9.78 5.83 -17.08
N GLN A 44 -9.56 6.98 -16.42
CA GLN A 44 -10.19 8.25 -16.79
C GLN A 44 -9.77 8.76 -18.18
N ASN A 45 -8.57 8.43 -18.62
CA ASN A 45 -8.03 8.87 -19.91
C ASN A 45 -8.07 7.78 -20.99
N ASN A 46 -8.77 6.66 -20.73
CA ASN A 46 -8.86 5.50 -21.62
C ASN A 46 -7.48 5.01 -22.10
N ILE A 47 -6.46 5.07 -21.22
CA ILE A 47 -5.12 4.60 -21.53
C ILE A 47 -5.15 3.07 -21.44
N PRO A 48 -4.83 2.34 -22.53
CA PRO A 48 -4.80 0.90 -22.52
C PRO A 48 -3.65 0.40 -21.62
N PHE A 49 -3.89 -0.66 -20.88
CA PHE A 49 -2.86 -1.36 -20.13
C PHE A 49 -3.11 -2.87 -20.21
N SER A 50 -2.03 -3.63 -20.40
CA SER A 50 -2.08 -5.09 -20.40
C SER A 50 -0.83 -5.65 -19.73
N LYS A 51 -0.86 -6.94 -19.40
CA LYS A 51 0.29 -7.66 -18.84
C LYS A 51 1.48 -7.76 -19.80
N THR A 52 1.25 -7.60 -21.11
CA THR A 52 2.24 -7.76 -22.18
C THR A 52 2.79 -6.43 -22.71
N ALA A 53 2.67 -5.37 -21.94
CA ALA A 53 2.94 -3.99 -22.38
C ALA A 53 4.43 -3.61 -22.48
N ASP A 54 5.34 -4.55 -22.64
CA ASP A 54 6.75 -4.23 -22.93
C ASP A 54 6.92 -3.39 -24.21
N ASP A 55 6.00 -3.54 -25.17
CA ASP A 55 6.01 -2.77 -26.43
C ASP A 55 5.55 -1.31 -26.28
N VAL A 56 4.98 -0.93 -25.14
CA VAL A 56 4.39 0.41 -24.88
C VAL A 56 5.20 1.21 -23.86
N ALA A 57 6.38 0.76 -23.45
CA ALA A 57 7.20 1.38 -22.40
C ALA A 57 7.51 2.87 -22.68
N THR A 58 7.67 3.25 -23.94
CA THR A 58 7.94 4.65 -24.34
C THR A 58 6.70 5.53 -24.20
N GLU A 59 5.52 4.99 -24.51
CA GLU A 59 4.26 5.70 -24.39
C GLU A 59 3.89 5.98 -22.93
N TYR A 60 4.04 5.01 -22.04
CA TYR A 60 3.76 5.22 -20.62
C TYR A 60 4.72 6.21 -19.96
N THR A 61 5.97 6.31 -20.41
CA THR A 61 6.93 7.26 -19.83
C THR A 61 6.45 8.70 -19.98
N SER A 62 6.02 9.11 -21.18
CA SER A 62 5.50 10.47 -21.42
C SER A 62 4.17 10.72 -20.70
N ILE A 63 3.30 9.70 -20.63
CA ILE A 63 2.04 9.78 -19.87
C ILE A 63 2.33 9.97 -18.38
N LEU A 64 3.27 9.21 -17.84
CA LEU A 64 3.64 9.27 -16.45
C LEU A 64 4.24 10.62 -16.03
N GLU A 65 4.90 11.36 -16.94
CA GLU A 65 5.40 12.71 -16.67
C GLU A 65 4.27 13.68 -16.29
N ASN A 66 3.06 13.47 -16.80
CA ASN A 66 1.88 14.29 -16.51
C ASN A 66 1.15 13.88 -15.22
N ILE A 67 1.65 12.89 -14.50
CA ILE A 67 1.04 12.39 -13.26
C ILE A 67 1.79 12.95 -12.05
N HIS A 68 1.13 13.87 -11.33
CA HIS A 68 1.64 14.47 -10.10
C HIS A 68 0.77 14.01 -8.92
N ILE A 69 1.36 13.21 -8.05
CA ILE A 69 0.70 12.67 -6.86
C ILE A 69 1.23 13.40 -5.63
N GLN A 70 0.31 13.83 -4.77
CA GLN A 70 0.62 14.49 -3.50
C GLN A 70 -0.25 13.90 -2.38
N PHE A 71 0.30 13.87 -1.18
CA PHE A 71 -0.45 13.62 0.03
C PHE A 71 -0.61 14.93 0.79
N ILE A 72 -1.86 15.37 0.98
CA ILE A 72 -2.19 16.62 1.67
C ILE A 72 -2.95 16.28 2.94
N ARG A 73 -2.51 16.84 4.06
CA ARG A 73 -3.18 16.64 5.33
C ARG A 73 -4.50 17.44 5.35
N ASN A 74 -5.59 16.75 5.54
CA ASN A 74 -6.88 17.37 5.78
C ASN A 74 -6.91 17.90 7.22
N GLU A 75 -7.09 19.21 7.38
CA GLU A 75 -7.05 19.87 8.69
C GLU A 75 -8.22 19.49 9.59
N GLN A 76 -9.39 19.14 8.99
CA GLN A 76 -10.59 18.78 9.76
C GLN A 76 -10.50 17.35 10.31
N THR A 77 -10.05 16.41 9.49
CA THR A 77 -9.96 14.99 9.86
C THR A 77 -8.60 14.60 10.43
N GLY A 78 -7.58 15.41 10.17
CA GLY A 78 -6.18 15.13 10.50
C GLY A 78 -5.58 13.98 9.67
N GLN A 79 -6.32 13.46 8.68
CA GLN A 79 -5.87 12.40 7.81
C GLN A 79 -5.11 12.94 6.60
N SER A 80 -4.18 12.13 6.08
CA SER A 80 -3.50 12.40 4.82
C SER A 80 -4.38 11.89 3.68
N GLU A 81 -4.75 12.75 2.75
CA GLU A 81 -5.57 12.45 1.58
C GLU A 81 -4.72 12.56 0.32
N ILE A 82 -5.04 11.72 -0.68
CA ILE A 82 -4.28 11.68 -1.93
C ILE A 82 -4.87 12.62 -2.97
N TYR A 83 -3.99 13.37 -3.62
CA TYR A 83 -4.30 14.31 -4.70
C TYR A 83 -3.57 13.87 -5.97
N LEU A 84 -4.28 13.92 -7.08
CA LEU A 84 -3.76 13.69 -8.43
C LEU A 84 -3.93 14.97 -9.25
N ASN A 85 -2.83 15.54 -9.73
CA ASN A 85 -2.84 16.79 -10.52
C ASN A 85 -3.66 17.91 -9.85
N GLY A 86 -3.54 18.03 -8.52
CA GLY A 86 -4.23 19.03 -7.71
C GLY A 86 -5.68 18.69 -7.34
N LYS A 87 -6.26 17.60 -7.84
CA LYS A 87 -7.62 17.15 -7.49
C LYS A 87 -7.55 16.11 -6.38
N ASN A 88 -8.35 16.26 -5.32
CA ASN A 88 -8.56 15.21 -4.31
C ASN A 88 -9.26 14.01 -4.96
N ILE A 89 -8.68 12.83 -4.82
CA ILE A 89 -9.20 11.58 -5.40
C ILE A 89 -9.30 10.45 -4.35
N GLU A 90 -9.33 10.80 -3.06
CA GLU A 90 -9.33 9.81 -1.97
C GLU A 90 -10.52 8.84 -2.05
N VAL A 91 -11.66 9.29 -2.54
CA VAL A 91 -12.88 8.48 -2.72
C VAL A 91 -12.79 7.66 -4.00
N GLU A 92 -12.43 8.30 -5.11
CA GLU A 92 -12.39 7.71 -6.44
C GLU A 92 -11.45 6.52 -6.54
N ILE A 93 -10.27 6.60 -5.92
CA ILE A 93 -9.30 5.50 -5.94
C ILE A 93 -9.72 4.26 -5.12
N ARG A 94 -10.82 4.34 -4.38
CA ARG A 94 -11.36 3.23 -3.56
C ARG A 94 -12.48 2.46 -4.25
N GLN A 95 -12.91 2.89 -5.43
CA GLN A 95 -13.96 2.26 -6.22
C GLN A 95 -13.51 0.89 -6.76
N MET A 96 -14.49 0.07 -7.16
CA MET A 96 -14.22 -1.31 -7.58
C MET A 96 -13.46 -1.38 -8.89
N ASP A 97 -13.76 -0.53 -9.86
CA ASP A 97 -13.05 -0.43 -11.13
C ASP A 97 -11.55 -0.20 -10.96
N VAL A 98 -11.16 0.69 -10.04
CA VAL A 98 -9.76 0.90 -9.67
C VAL A 98 -9.19 -0.33 -8.96
N SER A 99 -9.96 -0.93 -8.03
CA SER A 99 -9.53 -2.12 -7.28
C SER A 99 -9.27 -3.33 -8.18
N ASP A 100 -10.09 -3.52 -9.23
CA ASP A 100 -10.00 -4.64 -10.17
C ASP A 100 -8.80 -4.51 -11.12
N ASN A 101 -8.36 -3.27 -11.38
CA ASN A 101 -7.33 -2.99 -12.37
C ASN A 101 -5.96 -2.63 -11.76
N VAL A 102 -5.89 -2.30 -10.46
CA VAL A 102 -4.65 -1.81 -9.85
C VAL A 102 -3.49 -2.81 -9.90
N SER A 103 -3.76 -4.10 -9.84
CA SER A 103 -2.70 -5.12 -9.91
C SER A 103 -2.03 -5.15 -11.28
N TYR A 104 -2.80 -5.01 -12.36
CA TYR A 104 -2.25 -4.93 -13.73
C TYR A 104 -1.40 -3.66 -13.92
N VAL A 105 -1.91 -2.50 -13.52
CA VAL A 105 -1.17 -1.23 -13.63
C VAL A 105 0.08 -1.24 -12.74
N SER A 106 -0.02 -1.83 -11.55
CA SER A 106 1.13 -1.95 -10.65
C SER A 106 2.21 -2.94 -11.11
N ALA A 107 1.93 -3.82 -12.07
CA ALA A 107 2.90 -4.70 -12.70
C ALA A 107 3.72 -4.00 -13.80
N ILE A 108 3.27 -2.85 -14.31
CA ILE A 108 3.95 -2.11 -15.37
C ILE A 108 5.28 -1.54 -14.83
N LYS A 109 6.38 -1.94 -15.45
CA LYS A 109 7.74 -1.60 -15.02
C LYS A 109 8.02 -0.10 -14.91
N SER A 110 7.58 0.70 -15.91
CA SER A 110 7.74 2.15 -15.90
C SER A 110 6.95 2.84 -14.78
N VAL A 111 5.72 2.35 -14.48
CA VAL A 111 4.91 2.83 -13.36
C VAL A 111 5.64 2.56 -12.04
N ARG A 112 6.13 1.34 -11.84
CA ARG A 112 6.86 0.97 -10.63
C ARG A 112 8.10 1.83 -10.45
N LYS A 113 8.93 1.95 -11.49
CA LYS A 113 10.17 2.74 -11.45
C LYS A 113 9.89 4.18 -10.99
N LYS A 114 8.87 4.83 -11.58
CA LYS A 114 8.48 6.18 -11.17
C LYS A 114 8.01 6.24 -9.73
N LEU A 115 7.09 5.36 -9.34
CA LEU A 115 6.50 5.41 -8.00
C LEU A 115 7.49 5.04 -6.90
N VAL A 116 8.40 4.09 -7.12
CA VAL A 116 9.48 3.77 -6.17
C VAL A 116 10.37 4.99 -5.92
N VAL A 117 10.78 5.70 -6.96
CA VAL A 117 11.57 6.94 -6.81
C VAL A 117 10.80 7.98 -5.99
N MET A 118 9.51 8.19 -6.28
CA MET A 118 8.68 9.13 -5.51
C MET A 118 8.56 8.71 -4.04
N GLN A 119 8.35 7.43 -3.77
CA GLN A 119 8.26 6.88 -2.41
C GLN A 119 9.57 7.08 -1.64
N GLN A 120 10.72 6.82 -2.27
CA GLN A 120 12.04 7.04 -1.67
C GLN A 120 12.27 8.52 -1.36
N GLN A 121 11.85 9.43 -2.24
CA GLN A 121 11.93 10.87 -2.00
C GLN A 121 11.11 11.34 -0.79
N MET A 122 9.97 10.69 -0.51
CA MET A 122 9.16 11.01 0.67
C MET A 122 9.89 10.75 1.99
N ALA A 123 10.85 9.81 2.03
CA ALA A 123 11.64 9.55 3.23
C ALA A 123 12.63 10.69 3.56
N THR A 124 12.98 11.54 2.59
CA THR A 124 13.84 12.70 2.85
C THR A 124 13.16 13.75 3.72
N MET A 125 11.83 13.73 3.81
CA MET A 125 11.05 14.64 4.65
C MET A 125 11.01 14.21 6.13
N GLY A 126 11.70 13.14 6.54
CA GLY A 126 11.83 12.73 7.93
C GLY A 126 11.36 11.30 8.23
N HIS A 127 10.99 11.07 9.48
CA HIS A 127 10.55 9.76 9.93
C HIS A 127 9.17 9.39 9.40
N LEU A 128 8.98 8.14 8.92
CA LEU A 128 7.72 7.71 8.32
C LEU A 128 7.37 6.23 8.58
N VAL A 129 6.09 5.93 8.42
CA VAL A 129 5.55 4.58 8.26
C VAL A 129 4.98 4.49 6.84
N MET A 130 5.38 3.50 6.08
CA MET A 130 4.85 3.24 4.74
C MET A 130 4.33 1.82 4.66
N ASP A 131 3.11 1.66 4.13
CA ASP A 131 2.56 0.34 3.85
C ASP A 131 2.44 0.04 2.34
N GLY A 132 2.65 -1.22 1.99
CA GLY A 132 2.64 -1.66 0.60
C GLY A 132 2.77 -3.16 0.39
N ARG A 133 3.57 -3.52 -0.63
CA ARG A 133 3.85 -4.91 -1.02
C ARG A 133 5.35 -5.22 -1.09
N ASP A 134 6.14 -4.21 -1.30
CA ASP A 134 7.58 -4.30 -1.55
C ASP A 134 8.36 -3.16 -0.88
N ILE A 135 7.79 -2.60 0.18
CA ILE A 135 8.41 -1.47 0.90
C ILE A 135 9.73 -1.91 1.53
N GLY A 136 9.71 -3.04 2.25
CA GLY A 136 10.89 -3.56 2.93
C GLY A 136 11.87 -4.33 2.03
N THR A 137 11.49 -4.63 0.78
CA THR A 137 12.38 -5.32 -0.17
C THR A 137 12.97 -4.39 -1.22
N THR A 138 12.18 -3.44 -1.74
CA THR A 138 12.54 -2.61 -2.89
C THR A 138 12.62 -1.12 -2.54
N VAL A 139 11.61 -0.56 -1.86
CA VAL A 139 11.56 0.88 -1.60
C VAL A 139 12.56 1.27 -0.51
N PHE A 140 12.51 0.59 0.65
CA PHE A 140 13.39 0.80 1.79
C PHE A 140 13.99 -0.51 2.28
N PRO A 141 14.94 -1.09 1.51
CA PRO A 141 15.58 -2.34 1.89
C PRO A 141 16.38 -2.23 3.21
N ASN A 142 16.71 -1.02 3.63
CA ASN A 142 17.38 -0.71 4.88
C ASN A 142 16.44 -0.01 5.89
N ALA A 143 15.13 -0.27 5.84
CA ALA A 143 14.19 0.27 6.83
C ALA A 143 14.56 -0.18 8.25
N ASP A 144 14.40 0.71 9.24
CA ASP A 144 14.75 0.42 10.64
C ASP A 144 13.90 -0.72 11.22
N LEU A 145 12.66 -0.85 10.76
CA LEU A 145 11.76 -1.94 11.15
C LEU A 145 10.95 -2.38 9.94
N LYS A 146 10.92 -3.70 9.71
CA LYS A 146 10.11 -4.33 8.68
C LYS A 146 9.10 -5.27 9.30
N ILE A 147 7.83 -5.07 8.96
CA ILE A 147 6.71 -5.91 9.38
C ILE A 147 6.10 -6.54 8.14
N PHE A 148 5.92 -7.85 8.16
CA PHE A 148 5.17 -8.57 7.13
C PHE A 148 3.84 -9.04 7.72
N MET A 149 2.74 -8.41 7.26
CA MET A 149 1.41 -8.70 7.76
C MET A 149 0.70 -9.77 6.96
N THR A 150 0.11 -10.72 7.66
CA THR A 150 -0.73 -11.77 7.09
C THR A 150 -2.01 -11.97 7.91
N ALA A 151 -3.01 -12.58 7.29
CA ALA A 151 -4.22 -13.10 7.93
C ALA A 151 -4.79 -14.22 7.07
N SER A 152 -5.63 -15.09 7.65
CA SER A 152 -6.30 -16.13 6.88
C SER A 152 -7.14 -15.54 5.75
N PRO A 153 -7.28 -16.24 4.60
CA PRO A 153 -8.09 -15.78 3.48
C PRO A 153 -9.52 -15.40 3.88
N GLU A 154 -10.15 -16.21 4.73
CA GLU A 154 -11.53 -16.00 5.20
C GLU A 154 -11.66 -14.70 5.98
N VAL A 155 -10.72 -14.42 6.88
CA VAL A 155 -10.70 -13.18 7.67
C VAL A 155 -10.49 -11.96 6.76
N ARG A 156 -9.67 -12.06 5.73
CA ARG A 156 -9.42 -10.97 4.78
C ARG A 156 -10.65 -10.69 3.92
N VAL A 157 -11.36 -11.74 3.46
CA VAL A 157 -12.63 -11.62 2.73
C VAL A 157 -13.68 -10.97 3.63
N TYR A 158 -13.83 -11.45 4.86
CA TYR A 158 -14.78 -10.91 5.83
C TYR A 158 -14.54 -9.41 6.08
N ARG A 159 -13.29 -9.02 6.36
CA ARG A 159 -12.92 -7.61 6.61
C ARG A 159 -13.25 -6.72 5.40
N ARG A 160 -12.93 -7.17 4.19
CA ARG A 160 -13.17 -6.41 2.98
C ARG A 160 -14.66 -6.30 2.66
N TYR A 161 -15.41 -7.39 2.88
CA TYR A 161 -16.86 -7.38 2.71
C TYR A 161 -17.51 -6.32 3.59
N HIS A 162 -17.23 -6.34 4.89
CA HIS A 162 -17.80 -5.36 5.82
C HIS A 162 -17.39 -3.93 5.49
N GLU A 163 -16.13 -3.70 5.14
CA GLU A 163 -15.66 -2.37 4.72
C GLU A 163 -16.46 -1.82 3.52
N LEU A 164 -16.76 -2.65 2.54
CA LEU A 164 -17.50 -2.23 1.33
C LEU A 164 -19.00 -2.02 1.60
N ILE A 165 -19.60 -2.91 2.38
CA ILE A 165 -21.02 -2.76 2.78
C ILE A 165 -21.22 -1.49 3.63
N GLU A 166 -20.33 -1.19 4.57
CA GLU A 166 -20.36 0.06 5.37
C GLU A 166 -20.28 1.32 4.48
N LYS A 167 -19.60 1.22 3.34
CA LYS A 167 -19.55 2.30 2.32
C LYS A 167 -20.73 2.31 1.36
N GLY A 168 -21.72 1.44 1.56
CA GLY A 168 -22.91 1.33 0.70
C GLY A 168 -22.66 0.66 -0.66
N ILE A 169 -21.50 0.01 -0.84
CA ILE A 169 -21.15 -0.68 -2.09
C ILE A 169 -21.75 -2.10 -2.05
N LYS A 170 -22.56 -2.41 -3.05
CA LYS A 170 -23.19 -3.74 -3.19
C LYS A 170 -22.18 -4.72 -3.81
N VAL A 171 -21.79 -5.71 -3.02
CA VAL A 171 -20.85 -6.76 -3.43
C VAL A 171 -21.19 -8.07 -2.72
N THR A 172 -20.77 -9.20 -3.28
CA THR A 172 -20.90 -10.51 -2.67
C THR A 172 -19.56 -10.97 -2.08
N PRO A 173 -19.57 -11.85 -1.06
CA PRO A 173 -18.33 -12.45 -0.53
C PRO A 173 -17.50 -13.18 -1.60
N ASP A 174 -18.15 -13.83 -2.57
CA ASP A 174 -17.47 -14.56 -3.65
C ASP A 174 -16.75 -13.62 -4.62
N GLU A 175 -17.34 -12.48 -4.97
CA GLU A 175 -16.67 -11.46 -5.78
C GLU A 175 -15.43 -10.93 -5.07
N ILE A 176 -15.54 -10.67 -3.77
CA ILE A 176 -14.42 -10.19 -2.97
C ILE A 176 -13.33 -11.25 -2.86
N LYS A 177 -13.70 -12.52 -2.64
CA LYS A 177 -12.75 -13.62 -2.59
C LYS A 177 -11.95 -13.72 -3.87
N LYS A 178 -12.63 -13.72 -5.04
CA LYS A 178 -11.98 -13.75 -6.35
C LYS A 178 -11.04 -12.54 -6.57
N ASN A 179 -11.48 -11.34 -6.17
CA ASN A 179 -10.64 -10.14 -6.28
C ASN A 179 -9.39 -10.23 -5.39
N ILE A 180 -9.51 -10.69 -4.14
CA ILE A 180 -8.38 -10.87 -3.22
C ILE A 180 -7.41 -11.92 -3.74
N GLU A 181 -7.90 -13.08 -4.20
CA GLU A 181 -7.08 -14.17 -4.73
C GLU A 181 -6.32 -13.73 -5.98
N LEU A 182 -6.99 -13.07 -6.92
CA LEU A 182 -6.35 -12.52 -8.11
C LEU A 182 -5.25 -11.52 -7.75
N ARG A 183 -5.54 -10.59 -6.86
CA ARG A 183 -4.56 -9.57 -6.46
C ARG A 183 -3.35 -10.19 -5.75
N ASP A 184 -3.57 -11.14 -4.86
CA ASP A 184 -2.46 -11.81 -4.17
C ASP A 184 -1.62 -12.62 -5.15
N TYR A 185 -2.26 -13.28 -6.13
CA TYR A 185 -1.56 -13.98 -7.19
C TYR A 185 -0.69 -13.01 -8.02
N GLU A 186 -1.28 -11.92 -8.53
CA GLU A 186 -0.56 -10.93 -9.33
C GLU A 186 0.57 -10.27 -8.52
N ASP A 187 0.32 -9.87 -7.27
CA ASP A 187 1.31 -9.23 -6.41
C ASP A 187 2.50 -10.17 -6.12
N THR A 188 2.28 -11.49 -6.01
CA THR A 188 3.35 -12.46 -5.71
C THR A 188 4.08 -12.98 -6.94
N HIS A 189 3.46 -12.95 -8.13
CA HIS A 189 4.00 -13.54 -9.37
C HIS A 189 4.47 -12.49 -10.39
N ARG A 190 4.23 -11.20 -10.15
CA ARG A 190 4.75 -10.16 -11.05
C ARG A 190 6.27 -10.22 -11.11
N GLU A 191 6.82 -9.92 -12.29
CA GLU A 191 8.26 -9.94 -12.56
C GLU A 191 9.01 -8.90 -11.72
N GLU A 192 8.50 -7.66 -11.70
CA GLU A 192 9.14 -6.55 -11.00
C GLU A 192 8.67 -6.44 -9.55
N SER A 193 9.62 -6.56 -8.61
CA SER A 193 9.40 -6.36 -7.17
C SER A 193 8.18 -7.11 -6.62
N PRO A 194 8.11 -8.45 -6.76
CA PRO A 194 6.99 -9.23 -6.25
C PRO A 194 6.84 -9.09 -4.74
N LEU A 195 5.63 -9.30 -4.24
CA LEU A 195 5.38 -9.40 -2.81
C LEU A 195 6.16 -10.58 -2.23
N ARG A 196 7.18 -10.28 -1.44
CA ARG A 196 7.99 -11.25 -0.71
C ARG A 196 8.22 -10.76 0.71
N LYS A 197 8.24 -11.70 1.65
CA LYS A 197 8.65 -11.37 3.01
C LYS A 197 10.17 -11.12 3.04
N PRO A 198 10.64 -9.93 3.47
CA PRO A 198 12.06 -9.73 3.75
C PRO A 198 12.55 -10.69 4.84
N ASP A 199 13.81 -11.13 4.76
CA ASP A 199 14.36 -12.10 5.72
C ASP A 199 14.41 -11.54 7.15
N ASP A 200 14.64 -10.23 7.28
CA ASP A 200 14.66 -9.48 8.53
C ASP A 200 13.30 -8.94 8.97
N ALA A 201 12.21 -9.27 8.26
CA ALA A 201 10.88 -8.82 8.64
C ALA A 201 10.27 -9.68 9.76
N ILE A 202 9.67 -8.99 10.73
CA ILE A 202 8.86 -9.61 11.78
C ILE A 202 7.48 -9.93 11.18
N ILE A 203 7.03 -11.19 11.34
CA ILE A 203 5.70 -11.60 10.87
C ILE A 203 4.66 -11.17 11.90
N LEU A 204 3.61 -10.50 11.41
CA LEU A 204 2.40 -10.20 12.16
C LEU A 204 1.23 -10.94 11.52
N ASP A 205 0.95 -12.16 12.00
CA ASP A 205 -0.29 -12.86 11.69
C ASP A 205 -1.40 -12.32 12.59
N ASN A 206 -2.32 -11.60 11.98
CA ASN A 206 -3.39 -10.94 12.71
C ASN A 206 -4.76 -11.60 12.54
N THR A 207 -4.78 -12.90 12.18
CA THR A 207 -6.00 -13.66 11.95
C THR A 207 -6.98 -13.54 13.14
N TYR A 208 -6.46 -13.66 14.36
CA TYR A 208 -7.26 -13.63 15.60
C TYR A 208 -6.98 -12.42 16.49
N MET A 209 -6.27 -11.41 15.97
CA MET A 209 -5.90 -10.22 16.76
C MET A 209 -6.87 -9.09 16.58
N SER A 210 -7.23 -8.42 17.65
CA SER A 210 -7.89 -7.12 17.65
C SER A 210 -6.99 -6.03 17.04
N ARG A 211 -7.57 -4.89 16.68
CA ARG A 211 -6.79 -3.76 16.16
C ARG A 211 -5.76 -3.25 17.18
N ASP A 212 -6.12 -3.20 18.45
CA ASP A 212 -5.24 -2.70 19.50
C ASP A 212 -4.06 -3.65 19.76
N GLU A 213 -4.29 -4.97 19.73
CA GLU A 213 -3.21 -5.96 19.85
C GLU A 213 -2.23 -5.87 18.69
N GLN A 214 -2.71 -5.69 17.45
CA GLN A 214 -1.84 -5.49 16.29
C GLN A 214 -0.97 -4.25 16.43
N VAL A 215 -1.55 -3.13 16.87
CA VAL A 215 -0.82 -1.88 17.11
C VAL A 215 0.19 -2.05 18.22
N GLN A 216 -0.19 -2.69 19.32
CA GLN A 216 0.71 -2.93 20.45
C GLN A 216 1.89 -3.81 20.07
N PHE A 217 1.66 -4.87 19.27
CA PHE A 217 2.71 -5.73 18.73
C PHE A 217 3.80 -4.91 18.01
N VAL A 218 3.40 -3.99 17.11
CA VAL A 218 4.36 -3.17 16.37
C VAL A 218 5.06 -2.15 17.30
N LEU A 219 4.33 -1.56 18.27
CA LEU A 219 4.94 -0.64 19.25
C LEU A 219 6.00 -1.35 20.11
N ASP A 220 5.76 -2.60 20.50
CA ASP A 220 6.72 -3.40 21.25
C ASP A 220 7.98 -3.70 20.43
N ALA A 221 7.81 -3.99 19.13
CA ALA A 221 8.93 -4.16 18.21
C ALA A 221 9.77 -2.87 18.08
N VAL A 222 9.12 -1.72 17.97
CA VAL A 222 9.80 -0.41 17.96
C VAL A 222 10.54 -0.14 19.27
N ALA A 223 9.93 -0.49 20.40
CA ALA A 223 10.57 -0.31 21.72
C ALA A 223 11.81 -1.17 21.88
N LYS A 224 11.78 -2.43 21.41
CA LYS A 224 12.94 -3.34 21.39
C LYS A 224 14.05 -2.78 20.51
N LEU A 225 13.73 -2.29 19.31
CA LEU A 225 14.69 -1.67 18.41
C LEU A 225 15.38 -0.46 19.07
N LYS A 226 14.61 0.45 19.68
CA LYS A 226 15.18 1.62 20.36
C LYS A 226 16.08 1.28 21.55
N LYS A 227 15.79 0.19 22.26
CA LYS A 227 16.65 -0.30 23.35
C LYS A 227 17.96 -0.83 22.79
N ALA A 228 17.93 -1.63 21.72
CA ALA A 228 19.13 -2.16 21.09
C ALA A 228 20.08 -1.06 20.59
N ILE A 229 19.55 0.00 19.97
CA ILE A 229 20.34 1.16 19.49
C ILE A 229 21.00 1.93 20.65
N LYS A 230 20.40 1.96 21.85
CA LYS A 230 20.96 2.66 23.01
C LYS A 230 22.00 1.85 23.77
N SER A 231 22.09 0.54 23.51
CA SER A 231 22.96 -0.41 24.23
C SER A 231 24.21 -0.77 23.44
N GLY A 232 24.31 -0.39 22.18
CA GLY A 232 25.47 -0.55 21.30
C GLY A 232 26.13 0.79 21.00
#